data_4bb6130aa73e692b1170b51138c0276d
#
_entry.id   4bb6130aa73e692b1170b51138c0276d
#
_cell.length_a   1.000
_cell.length_b   1.000
_cell.length_c   1.000
_cell.angle_alpha   90.00
_cell.angle_beta   90.00
_cell.angle_gamma   90.00
#
_symmetry.space_group_name_H-M   'P 1'
#
loop_
_entity.id
_entity.type
_entity.pdbx_description
1 polymer ?
#
loop_
_entity_poly.entity_id
_entity_poly.type
_entity_poly.pdbx_seq_one_letter_code
_entity_poly.pdbx_strand_id
1 'polypeptide(L)'
;MKLLKPILIALLFSAATVHAESSPQLKQVAGYFLQPIGNLKVTALFDGELGLPRSDLLGISSQKANRLFAQNFVPVDEHNQIVTDFSAYLVQTPTQNILIDAGTSQCFGPSLGHVPENLKKAGVQPEQIDTILITHAHPDHLCGISLNGKMLYPNARVYLAKADVDYWTSAENEAKATDFFKPLFKMTRDALQPYQQAGQLNAFTKTSFHVPNVQLITTQGHTDGHSSYLVDGQNRQKFLGLGDVVHYAAVQFPYPEASYKPDTDSRSAIAVRKHIFEQAYQHQWWIGAAHVAFPGIGHIGKNAHGYQWIPAQYRPEQ
;
A
#
# COMPACT_ATOMS: atom_id res chain seq x y z
N MET A 1 57.54 16.64 78.09
CA MET A 1 57.12 15.67 77.09
C MET A 1 55.66 15.98 76.71
N LYS A 2 55.44 16.69 75.60
CA LYS A 2 54.10 16.98 75.11
C LYS A 2 53.80 16.04 73.90
N LEU A 3 52.83 15.16 74.05
CA LEU A 3 52.38 14.29 72.98
C LEU A 3 51.53 15.05 71.96
N LEU A 4 51.98 15.11 70.69
CA LEU A 4 51.14 15.58 69.58
C LEU A 4 50.25 14.41 69.13
N LYS A 5 48.92 14.71 69.07
CA LYS A 5 47.93 13.78 68.42
C LYS A 5 47.89 14.05 66.90
N PRO A 6 47.88 13.04 66.06
CA PRO A 6 47.68 13.24 64.63
C PRO A 6 46.20 13.55 64.29
N ILE A 7 45.99 14.62 63.53
CA ILE A 7 44.67 14.96 62.95
C ILE A 7 44.53 14.16 61.61
N LEU A 8 43.57 13.28 61.61
CA LEU A 8 43.17 12.51 60.42
C LEU A 8 42.20 13.35 59.57
N ILE A 9 42.68 13.85 58.45
CA ILE A 9 41.81 14.55 57.48
C ILE A 9 41.17 13.50 56.56
N ALA A 10 39.87 13.26 56.73
CA ALA A 10 39.08 12.43 55.82
C ALA A 10 38.71 13.24 54.57
N LEU A 11 39.32 12.92 53.42
CA LEU A 11 38.91 13.45 52.14
C LEU A 11 37.64 12.71 51.68
N LEU A 12 36.50 13.42 51.71
CA LEU A 12 35.24 12.96 51.08
C LEU A 12 35.35 13.16 49.58
N PHE A 13 35.57 12.09 48.83
CA PHE A 13 35.37 12.08 47.39
C PHE A 13 33.87 12.03 47.08
N SER A 14 33.27 13.14 46.68
CA SER A 14 31.95 13.17 46.08
C SER A 14 32.06 12.57 44.66
N ALA A 15 31.61 11.35 44.47
CA ALA A 15 31.42 10.76 43.13
C ALA A 15 30.23 11.47 42.48
N ALA A 16 30.50 12.42 41.59
CA ALA A 16 29.50 12.95 40.68
C ALA A 16 29.10 11.82 39.70
N THR A 17 27.92 11.26 39.88
CA THR A 17 27.32 10.39 38.88
C THR A 17 26.95 11.21 37.65
N VAL A 18 27.80 11.14 36.62
CA VAL A 18 27.46 11.65 35.29
C VAL A 18 26.34 10.75 34.77
N HIS A 19 25.10 11.23 34.83
CA HIS A 19 24.03 10.62 34.08
C HIS A 19 24.35 10.88 32.61
N ALA A 20 24.77 9.82 31.89
CA ALA A 20 24.81 9.85 30.43
C ALA A 20 23.35 10.11 29.96
N GLU A 21 23.07 11.32 29.48
CA GLU A 21 21.85 11.58 28.74
C GLU A 21 21.81 10.55 27.60
N SER A 22 20.79 9.70 27.61
CA SER A 22 20.56 8.77 26.49
C SER A 22 20.41 9.62 25.22
N SER A 23 21.29 9.39 24.24
CA SER A 23 21.20 10.04 22.94
C SER A 23 19.75 9.97 22.47
N PRO A 24 19.16 11.06 21.96
CA PRO A 24 17.79 11.06 21.48
C PRO A 24 17.65 9.95 20.42
N GLN A 25 16.77 9.00 20.66
CA GLN A 25 16.53 7.92 19.73
C GLN A 25 15.92 8.53 18.46
N LEU A 26 16.67 8.47 17.36
CA LEU A 26 16.16 8.92 16.06
C LEU A 26 14.95 8.06 15.68
N LYS A 27 13.83 8.73 15.42
CA LYS A 27 12.59 8.09 14.95
C LYS A 27 12.37 8.46 13.49
N GLN A 28 11.92 7.48 12.70
CA GLN A 28 11.46 7.74 11.34
C GLN A 28 10.28 8.72 11.36
N VAL A 29 10.18 9.55 10.32
CA VAL A 29 9.02 10.44 10.11
C VAL A 29 7.74 9.61 9.97
N ALA A 30 6.58 10.26 10.13
CA ALA A 30 5.30 9.60 9.94
C ALA A 30 5.19 9.01 8.53
N GLY A 31 4.57 7.83 8.40
CA GLY A 31 4.41 7.11 7.13
C GLY A 31 3.28 7.69 6.27
N TYR A 32 3.29 8.99 6.00
CA TYR A 32 2.39 9.61 5.03
C TYR A 32 3.13 10.65 4.17
N PHE A 33 2.66 10.82 2.93
CA PHE A 33 3.22 11.79 2.00
C PHE A 33 2.08 12.44 1.19
N LEU A 34 1.95 13.75 1.25
CA LEU A 34 0.94 14.51 0.53
C LEU A 34 1.48 15.01 -0.81
N GLN A 35 0.73 14.74 -1.89
CA GLN A 35 0.94 15.24 -3.24
C GLN A 35 -0.32 15.97 -3.74
N PRO A 36 -0.28 17.31 -3.92
CA PRO A 36 -1.34 18.02 -4.62
C PRO A 36 -1.39 17.64 -6.10
N ILE A 37 -2.60 17.36 -6.63
CA ILE A 37 -2.82 16.97 -8.03
C ILE A 37 -4.07 17.70 -8.54
N GLY A 38 -3.91 18.80 -9.24
CA GLY A 38 -5.02 19.67 -9.60
C GLY A 38 -5.74 20.19 -8.36
N ASN A 39 -7.03 19.87 -8.20
CA ASN A 39 -7.81 20.20 -7.01
C ASN A 39 -7.91 19.05 -5.99
N LEU A 40 -7.15 17.97 -6.20
CA LEU A 40 -7.06 16.87 -5.27
C LEU A 40 -5.89 17.05 -4.29
N LYS A 41 -6.09 16.59 -3.05
CA LYS A 41 -5.01 16.29 -2.11
C LYS A 41 -4.88 14.77 -2.03
N VAL A 42 -3.80 14.23 -2.58
CA VAL A 42 -3.54 12.79 -2.57
C VAL A 42 -2.49 12.49 -1.52
N THR A 43 -2.84 11.71 -0.52
CA THR A 43 -1.92 11.31 0.55
C THR A 43 -1.66 9.82 0.47
N ALA A 44 -0.40 9.45 0.18
CA ALA A 44 0.06 8.08 0.38
C ALA A 44 0.11 7.76 1.87
N LEU A 45 -0.39 6.60 2.24
CA LEU A 45 -0.42 6.08 3.60
C LEU A 45 0.35 4.76 3.62
N PHE A 46 1.53 4.77 4.24
CA PHE A 46 2.37 3.59 4.37
C PHE A 46 1.72 2.59 5.32
N ASP A 47 1.54 1.36 4.87
CA ASP A 47 1.00 0.28 5.71
C ASP A 47 2.09 -0.54 6.39
N GLY A 48 3.26 -0.61 5.75
CA GLY A 48 4.42 -1.38 6.19
C GLY A 48 5.14 -2.04 5.03
N GLU A 49 6.02 -2.99 5.32
CA GLU A 49 6.80 -3.72 4.33
C GLU A 49 6.78 -5.23 4.58
N LEU A 50 6.92 -6.01 3.52
CA LEU A 50 7.04 -7.46 3.56
C LEU A 50 7.98 -7.95 2.46
N GLY A 51 8.71 -9.05 2.73
CA GLY A 51 9.51 -9.74 1.74
C GLY A 51 8.65 -10.54 0.75
N LEU A 52 8.77 -10.27 -0.55
CA LEU A 52 8.16 -11.09 -1.59
C LEU A 52 9.16 -12.08 -2.18
N PRO A 53 8.80 -13.37 -2.34
CA PRO A 53 9.69 -14.37 -2.90
C PRO A 53 10.10 -14.05 -4.34
N ARG A 54 11.40 -14.07 -4.65
CA ARG A 54 11.89 -13.90 -6.03
C ARG A 54 11.34 -14.92 -7.00
N SER A 55 11.01 -16.11 -6.49
CA SER A 55 10.40 -17.22 -7.26
C SER A 55 8.99 -16.93 -7.75
N ASP A 56 8.34 -15.90 -7.22
CA ASP A 56 7.00 -15.52 -7.63
C ASP A 56 6.99 -14.59 -8.85
N LEU A 57 8.17 -14.11 -9.25
CA LEU A 57 8.35 -13.37 -10.49
C LEU A 57 8.58 -14.36 -11.66
N LEU A 58 7.67 -14.38 -12.62
CA LEU A 58 7.65 -15.31 -13.74
C LEU A 58 7.88 -14.56 -15.07
N GLY A 59 8.19 -15.33 -16.14
CA GLY A 59 8.37 -14.77 -17.50
C GLY A 59 9.70 -14.05 -17.73
N ILE A 60 10.63 -14.09 -16.76
CA ILE A 60 11.96 -13.52 -16.85
C ILE A 60 12.98 -14.48 -16.20
N SER A 61 14.22 -14.54 -16.70
CA SER A 61 15.24 -15.37 -16.05
C SER A 61 15.66 -14.78 -14.71
N SER A 62 15.92 -15.65 -13.72
CA SER A 62 16.38 -15.24 -12.39
C SER A 62 17.67 -14.40 -12.47
N GLN A 63 18.58 -14.70 -13.38
CA GLN A 63 19.81 -13.92 -13.58
C GLN A 63 19.50 -12.48 -14.01
N LYS A 64 18.54 -12.30 -14.95
CA LYS A 64 18.13 -10.97 -15.43
C LYS A 64 17.39 -10.20 -14.34
N ALA A 65 16.45 -10.84 -13.64
CA ALA A 65 15.73 -10.25 -12.55
C ALA A 65 16.67 -9.79 -11.42
N ASN A 66 17.59 -10.65 -10.98
CA ASN A 66 18.58 -10.30 -9.94
C ASN A 66 19.48 -9.13 -10.34
N ARG A 67 19.86 -9.05 -11.63
CA ARG A 67 20.62 -7.90 -12.13
C ARG A 67 19.82 -6.60 -12.02
N LEU A 68 18.55 -6.63 -12.37
CA LEU A 68 17.65 -5.47 -12.28
C LEU A 68 17.43 -5.04 -10.83
N PHE A 69 17.19 -5.98 -9.91
CA PHE A 69 17.12 -5.65 -8.49
C PHE A 69 18.38 -5.00 -7.97
N ALA A 70 19.55 -5.56 -8.31
CA ALA A 70 20.86 -5.00 -7.91
C ALA A 70 21.10 -3.60 -8.50
N GLN A 71 20.81 -3.39 -9.78
CA GLN A 71 20.97 -2.10 -10.46
C GLN A 71 20.07 -1.00 -9.91
N ASN A 72 18.91 -1.39 -9.35
CA ASN A 72 17.95 -0.46 -8.74
C ASN A 72 18.10 -0.40 -7.22
N PHE A 73 19.14 -1.03 -6.64
CA PHE A 73 19.38 -1.06 -5.19
C PHE A 73 18.18 -1.53 -4.38
N VAL A 74 17.37 -2.45 -4.94
CA VAL A 74 16.19 -2.96 -4.24
C VAL A 74 16.64 -3.73 -3.00
N PRO A 75 16.14 -3.39 -1.80
CA PRO A 75 16.53 -4.07 -0.58
C PRO A 75 16.03 -5.51 -0.55
N VAL A 76 16.74 -6.35 0.19
CA VAL A 76 16.36 -7.74 0.45
C VAL A 76 16.35 -7.97 1.95
N ASP A 77 15.44 -8.83 2.40
CA ASP A 77 15.34 -9.24 3.80
C ASP A 77 16.35 -10.36 4.16
N GLU A 78 16.31 -10.82 5.40
CA GLU A 78 17.15 -11.90 5.92
C GLU A 78 16.87 -13.26 5.25
N HIS A 79 15.70 -13.42 4.61
CA HIS A 79 15.32 -14.61 3.85
C HIS A 79 15.63 -14.48 2.35
N ASN A 80 16.36 -13.43 1.95
CA ASN A 80 16.71 -13.12 0.56
C ASN A 80 15.46 -12.88 -0.33
N GLN A 81 14.38 -12.37 0.26
CA GLN A 81 13.18 -11.93 -0.43
C GLN A 81 13.30 -10.45 -0.80
N ILE A 82 12.54 -10.02 -1.80
CA ILE A 82 12.49 -8.61 -2.22
C ILE A 82 11.61 -7.82 -1.24
N VAL A 83 12.22 -6.91 -0.49
CA VAL A 83 11.47 -6.01 0.38
C VAL A 83 10.55 -5.15 -0.47
N THR A 84 9.27 -5.22 -0.16
CA THR A 84 8.20 -4.57 -0.90
C THR A 84 7.33 -3.76 0.06
N ASP A 85 7.11 -2.51 -0.29
CA ASP A 85 6.24 -1.62 0.48
C ASP A 85 4.77 -1.91 0.19
N PHE A 86 3.93 -1.61 1.18
CA PHE A 86 2.48 -1.67 1.08
C PHE A 86 1.90 -0.30 1.40
N SER A 87 1.08 0.22 0.51
CA SER A 87 0.53 1.58 0.63
C SER A 87 -0.92 1.65 0.18
N ALA A 88 -1.70 2.46 0.90
CA ALA A 88 -3.04 2.90 0.52
C ALA A 88 -3.02 4.41 0.20
N TYR A 89 -4.08 4.91 -0.43
CA TYR A 89 -4.12 6.31 -0.87
C TYR A 89 -5.40 7.00 -0.40
N LEU A 90 -5.25 8.04 0.41
CA LEU A 90 -6.32 8.97 0.69
C LEU A 90 -6.39 10.02 -0.44
N VAL A 91 -7.53 10.12 -1.10
CA VAL A 91 -7.81 11.13 -2.11
C VAL A 91 -8.90 12.05 -1.58
N GLN A 92 -8.51 13.27 -1.21
CA GLN A 92 -9.44 14.30 -0.78
C GLN A 92 -9.83 15.16 -2.00
N THR A 93 -11.11 15.15 -2.32
CA THR A 93 -11.73 16.04 -3.30
C THR A 93 -12.37 17.23 -2.57
N PRO A 94 -12.88 18.24 -3.26
CA PRO A 94 -13.63 19.31 -2.59
C PRO A 94 -14.85 18.87 -1.78
N THR A 95 -15.37 17.67 -2.04
CA THR A 95 -16.65 17.19 -1.47
C THR A 95 -16.57 15.84 -0.77
N GLN A 96 -15.47 15.09 -0.90
CA GLN A 96 -15.36 13.72 -0.39
C GLN A 96 -13.93 13.37 0.02
N ASN A 97 -13.83 12.54 1.06
CA ASN A 97 -12.62 11.82 1.44
C ASN A 97 -12.74 10.37 0.95
N ILE A 98 -11.96 10.02 -0.06
CA ILE A 98 -11.94 8.70 -0.69
C ILE A 98 -10.68 7.97 -0.25
N LEU A 99 -10.81 6.77 0.30
CA LEU A 99 -9.68 5.89 0.56
C LEU A 99 -9.61 4.82 -0.54
N ILE A 100 -8.49 4.73 -1.26
CA ILE A 100 -8.22 3.67 -2.23
C ILE A 100 -7.34 2.64 -1.54
N ASP A 101 -7.88 1.45 -1.34
CA ASP A 101 -7.39 0.39 -0.46
C ASP A 101 -7.27 0.82 1.01
N ALA A 102 -7.11 -0.13 1.92
CA ALA A 102 -7.13 0.14 3.35
C ALA A 102 -5.99 -0.52 4.13
N GLY A 103 -5.11 -1.25 3.46
CA GLY A 103 -4.00 -1.96 4.07
C GLY A 103 -4.42 -3.27 4.75
N THR A 104 -3.51 -3.81 5.54
CA THR A 104 -3.55 -5.17 6.08
C THR A 104 -4.24 -5.28 7.44
N SER A 105 -4.37 -4.21 8.21
CA SER A 105 -4.75 -4.30 9.62
C SER A 105 -3.89 -5.37 10.36
N GLN A 106 -4.52 -6.39 10.93
CA GLN A 106 -3.82 -7.47 11.65
C GLN A 106 -3.62 -8.75 10.82
N CYS A 107 -3.95 -8.74 9.53
CA CYS A 107 -3.95 -9.96 8.71
C CYS A 107 -2.56 -10.56 8.49
N PHE A 108 -1.49 -9.75 8.41
CA PHE A 108 -0.14 -10.21 8.08
C PHE A 108 0.92 -9.92 9.16
N GLY A 109 0.48 -9.71 10.40
CA GLY A 109 1.39 -9.53 11.54
C GLY A 109 1.81 -8.09 11.79
N PRO A 110 2.76 -7.86 12.70
CA PRO A 110 3.01 -6.54 13.29
C PRO A 110 3.84 -5.56 12.45
N SER A 111 4.46 -6.02 11.35
CA SER A 111 5.23 -5.15 10.43
C SER A 111 4.36 -4.35 9.47
N LEU A 112 3.07 -4.64 9.43
CA LEU A 112 2.06 -4.06 8.56
C LEU A 112 0.89 -3.53 9.39
N GLY A 113 -0.11 -2.91 8.75
CA GLY A 113 -1.33 -2.45 9.41
C GLY A 113 -1.28 -1.02 9.91
N HIS A 114 -0.39 -0.19 9.37
CA HIS A 114 -0.17 1.19 9.82
C HIS A 114 -1.05 2.24 9.10
N VAL A 115 -1.86 1.86 8.11
CA VAL A 115 -2.74 2.80 7.38
C VAL A 115 -3.61 3.64 8.32
N PRO A 116 -4.35 3.08 9.31
CA PRO A 116 -5.22 3.88 10.16
C PRO A 116 -4.45 4.86 11.07
N GLU A 117 -3.25 4.48 11.51
CA GLU A 117 -2.39 5.34 12.31
C GLU A 117 -1.84 6.51 11.47
N ASN A 118 -1.35 6.21 10.25
CA ASN A 118 -0.80 7.20 9.34
C ASN A 118 -1.88 8.15 8.80
N LEU A 119 -3.11 7.67 8.60
CA LEU A 119 -4.26 8.50 8.29
C LEU A 119 -4.50 9.56 9.38
N LYS A 120 -4.50 9.14 10.66
CA LYS A 120 -4.66 10.07 11.79
C LYS A 120 -3.50 11.06 11.89
N LYS A 121 -2.26 10.61 11.66
CA LYS A 121 -1.08 11.49 11.62
C LYS A 121 -1.14 12.49 10.46
N ALA A 122 -1.78 12.14 9.35
CA ALA A 122 -2.07 13.03 8.23
C ALA A 122 -3.23 14.02 8.53
N GLY A 123 -3.83 13.97 9.72
CA GLY A 123 -4.87 14.89 10.17
C GLY A 123 -6.29 14.49 9.81
N VAL A 124 -6.52 13.27 9.31
CA VAL A 124 -7.85 12.77 8.95
C VAL A 124 -8.25 11.61 9.87
N GLN A 125 -9.44 11.73 10.46
CA GLN A 125 -9.99 10.67 11.31
C GLN A 125 -10.73 9.62 10.47
N PRO A 126 -10.75 8.34 10.87
CA PRO A 126 -11.46 7.28 10.17
C PRO A 126 -12.94 7.59 9.91
N GLU A 127 -13.60 8.30 10.82
CA GLU A 127 -15.00 8.71 10.72
C GLU A 127 -15.24 9.76 9.62
N GLN A 128 -14.18 10.38 9.10
CA GLN A 128 -14.25 11.37 8.01
C GLN A 128 -14.11 10.74 6.63
N ILE A 129 -13.90 9.43 6.54
CA ILE A 129 -13.87 8.72 5.25
C ILE A 129 -15.29 8.44 4.80
N ASP A 130 -15.63 8.92 3.60
CA ASP A 130 -16.98 8.77 3.00
C ASP A 130 -17.07 7.53 2.11
N THR A 131 -15.97 7.23 1.43
CA THR A 131 -15.92 6.19 0.39
C THR A 131 -14.61 5.41 0.49
N ILE A 132 -14.70 4.09 0.44
CA ILE A 132 -13.54 3.20 0.30
C ILE A 132 -13.67 2.46 -1.02
N LEU A 133 -12.66 2.57 -1.87
CA LEU A 133 -12.55 1.92 -3.16
C LEU A 133 -11.51 0.81 -3.04
N ILE A 134 -11.94 -0.43 -2.95
CA ILE A 134 -11.04 -1.57 -2.85
C ILE A 134 -10.71 -2.05 -4.27
N THR A 135 -9.41 -2.07 -4.59
CA THR A 135 -8.94 -2.48 -5.93
C THR A 135 -9.23 -3.95 -6.20
N HIS A 136 -9.05 -4.79 -5.17
CA HIS A 136 -9.36 -6.22 -5.21
C HIS A 136 -9.41 -6.81 -3.79
N ALA A 137 -9.87 -8.04 -3.65
CA ALA A 137 -10.19 -8.62 -2.34
C ALA A 137 -9.02 -9.32 -1.64
N HIS A 138 -7.76 -9.10 -2.03
CA HIS A 138 -6.64 -9.61 -1.24
C HIS A 138 -6.56 -8.89 0.12
N PRO A 139 -6.16 -9.61 1.18
CA PRO A 139 -6.18 -9.06 2.54
C PRO A 139 -5.30 -7.85 2.78
N ASP A 140 -4.23 -7.67 2.02
CA ASP A 140 -3.32 -6.52 2.12
C ASP A 140 -3.92 -5.21 1.57
N HIS A 141 -5.03 -5.30 0.84
CA HIS A 141 -5.81 -4.15 0.37
C HIS A 141 -7.10 -3.98 1.16
N LEU A 142 -7.65 -5.08 1.67
CA LEU A 142 -9.00 -5.13 2.20
C LEU A 142 -9.07 -5.20 3.72
N CYS A 143 -8.17 -5.93 4.40
CA CYS A 143 -8.31 -6.20 5.85
C CYS A 143 -8.41 -4.93 6.68
N GLY A 144 -7.76 -3.84 6.24
CA GLY A 144 -7.76 -2.55 6.93
C GLY A 144 -9.11 -1.86 7.03
N ILE A 145 -10.17 -2.37 6.38
CA ILE A 145 -11.51 -1.77 6.56
C ILE A 145 -12.12 -2.15 7.92
N SER A 146 -11.70 -3.25 8.53
CA SER A 146 -12.28 -3.72 9.80
C SER A 146 -11.21 -4.27 10.77
N LEU A 147 -11.54 -4.28 12.05
CA LEU A 147 -10.71 -4.82 13.11
C LEU A 147 -11.58 -5.46 14.19
N ASN A 148 -11.28 -6.73 14.53
CA ASN A 148 -12.01 -7.47 15.58
C ASN A 148 -13.54 -7.46 15.38
N GLY A 149 -13.99 -7.63 14.12
CA GLY A 149 -15.42 -7.65 13.77
C GLY A 149 -16.10 -6.28 13.81
N LYS A 150 -15.34 -5.18 13.85
CA LYS A 150 -15.87 -3.80 13.85
C LYS A 150 -15.35 -3.03 12.65
N MET A 151 -16.18 -2.18 12.06
CA MET A 151 -15.77 -1.25 11.03
C MET A 151 -14.76 -0.25 11.57
N LEU A 152 -13.62 -0.08 10.88
CA LEU A 152 -12.66 0.97 11.19
C LEU A 152 -13.09 2.34 10.63
N TYR A 153 -13.87 2.35 9.55
CA TYR A 153 -14.39 3.55 8.89
C TYR A 153 -15.93 3.52 8.92
N PRO A 154 -16.56 3.89 10.05
CA PRO A 154 -17.99 3.61 10.30
C PRO A 154 -18.93 4.36 9.37
N ASN A 155 -18.51 5.49 8.80
CA ASN A 155 -19.33 6.31 7.90
C ASN A 155 -19.10 5.98 6.42
N ALA A 156 -18.07 5.17 6.11
CA ALA A 156 -17.69 4.88 4.74
C ALA A 156 -18.61 3.87 4.05
N ARG A 157 -18.89 4.08 2.77
CA ARG A 157 -19.41 3.06 1.88
C ARG A 157 -18.23 2.37 1.17
N VAL A 158 -18.16 1.05 1.27
CA VAL A 158 -17.12 0.23 0.63
C VAL A 158 -17.58 -0.23 -0.75
N TYR A 159 -16.76 0.00 -1.76
CA TYR A 159 -16.96 -0.47 -3.13
C TYR A 159 -15.94 -1.54 -3.46
N LEU A 160 -16.39 -2.70 -3.89
CA LEU A 160 -15.56 -3.82 -4.31
C LEU A 160 -16.24 -4.51 -5.51
N ALA A 161 -15.46 -4.95 -6.49
CA ALA A 161 -16.01 -5.66 -7.63
C ALA A 161 -16.75 -6.93 -7.19
N LYS A 162 -17.95 -7.14 -7.74
CA LYS A 162 -18.81 -8.30 -7.41
C LYS A 162 -18.11 -9.62 -7.69
N ALA A 163 -17.28 -9.68 -8.73
CA ALA A 163 -16.51 -10.88 -9.06
C ALA A 163 -15.61 -11.32 -7.90
N ASP A 164 -14.92 -10.38 -7.27
CA ASP A 164 -14.07 -10.66 -6.11
C ASP A 164 -14.90 -10.98 -4.86
N VAL A 165 -16.00 -10.27 -4.61
CA VAL A 165 -16.89 -10.61 -3.49
C VAL A 165 -17.39 -12.05 -3.64
N ASP A 166 -17.91 -12.41 -4.81
CA ASP A 166 -18.45 -13.75 -5.07
C ASP A 166 -17.38 -14.84 -4.93
N TYR A 167 -16.17 -14.59 -5.47
CA TYR A 167 -15.09 -15.56 -5.42
C TYR A 167 -14.59 -15.78 -3.99
N TRP A 168 -14.20 -14.71 -3.29
CA TRP A 168 -13.51 -14.79 -2.01
C TRP A 168 -14.43 -15.07 -0.80
N THR A 169 -15.75 -14.97 -0.99
CA THR A 169 -16.72 -15.38 0.04
C THR A 169 -17.27 -16.81 -0.19
N SER A 170 -16.93 -17.46 -1.29
CA SER A 170 -17.43 -18.79 -1.66
C SER A 170 -16.70 -19.91 -0.91
N ALA A 171 -17.46 -20.69 -0.14
CA ALA A 171 -16.94 -21.90 0.51
C ALA A 171 -16.48 -22.96 -0.50
N GLU A 172 -17.11 -23.02 -1.69
CA GLU A 172 -16.71 -23.94 -2.77
C GLU A 172 -15.33 -23.57 -3.33
N ASN A 173 -15.08 -22.28 -3.58
CA ASN A 173 -13.79 -21.82 -4.06
C ASN A 173 -12.69 -21.99 -3.01
N GLU A 174 -12.99 -21.72 -1.73
CA GLU A 174 -12.08 -21.96 -0.61
C GLU A 174 -11.66 -23.44 -0.54
N ALA A 175 -12.61 -24.37 -0.69
CA ALA A 175 -12.32 -25.80 -0.67
C ALA A 175 -11.36 -26.26 -1.78
N LYS A 176 -11.41 -25.58 -2.94
CA LYS A 176 -10.56 -25.84 -4.10
C LYS A 176 -9.22 -25.09 -4.07
N ALA A 177 -9.09 -24.09 -3.19
CA ALA A 177 -7.89 -23.26 -3.11
C ALA A 177 -6.69 -24.05 -2.58
N THR A 178 -5.48 -23.60 -2.96
CA THR A 178 -4.24 -24.10 -2.37
C THR A 178 -4.12 -23.70 -0.91
N ASP A 179 -3.28 -24.40 -0.14
CA ASP A 179 -3.09 -24.12 1.27
C ASP A 179 -2.59 -22.68 1.54
N PHE A 180 -1.90 -22.07 0.58
CA PHE A 180 -1.50 -20.68 0.63
C PHE A 180 -2.70 -19.73 0.58
N PHE A 181 -3.67 -19.98 -0.30
CA PHE A 181 -4.82 -19.10 -0.50
C PHE A 181 -5.97 -19.34 0.49
N LYS A 182 -6.13 -20.54 1.05
CA LYS A 182 -7.25 -20.85 1.98
C LYS A 182 -7.41 -19.86 3.14
N PRO A 183 -6.36 -19.46 3.87
CA PRO A 183 -6.50 -18.48 4.96
C PRO A 183 -7.06 -17.12 4.48
N LEU A 184 -6.75 -16.72 3.23
CA LEU A 184 -7.15 -15.42 2.70
C LEU A 184 -8.68 -15.31 2.55
N PHE A 185 -9.37 -16.43 2.24
CA PHE A 185 -10.84 -16.46 2.19
C PHE A 185 -11.48 -16.06 3.52
N LYS A 186 -10.96 -16.61 4.63
CA LYS A 186 -11.46 -16.25 5.96
C LYS A 186 -11.17 -14.78 6.28
N MET A 187 -9.95 -14.32 6.01
CA MET A 187 -9.56 -12.93 6.24
C MET A 187 -10.48 -11.97 5.47
N THR A 188 -10.76 -12.25 4.20
CA THR A 188 -11.64 -11.46 3.36
C THR A 188 -13.08 -11.45 3.90
N ARG A 189 -13.64 -12.62 4.28
CA ARG A 189 -14.97 -12.67 4.88
C ARG A 189 -15.07 -11.88 6.17
N ASP A 190 -14.08 -12.02 7.06
CA ASP A 190 -14.05 -11.32 8.35
C ASP A 190 -13.98 -9.80 8.15
N ALA A 191 -13.23 -9.34 7.14
CA ALA A 191 -13.13 -7.92 6.81
C ALA A 191 -14.44 -7.36 6.24
N LEU A 192 -15.12 -8.10 5.36
CA LEU A 192 -16.34 -7.65 4.69
C LEU A 192 -17.59 -7.71 5.58
N GLN A 193 -17.65 -8.67 6.53
CA GLN A 193 -18.82 -8.97 7.31
C GLN A 193 -19.46 -7.75 8.00
N PRO A 194 -18.71 -6.86 8.70
CA PRO A 194 -19.33 -5.70 9.36
C PRO A 194 -20.02 -4.76 8.37
N TYR A 195 -19.43 -4.54 7.19
CA TYR A 195 -20.00 -3.67 6.15
C TYR A 195 -21.19 -4.30 5.44
N GLN A 196 -21.17 -5.64 5.25
CA GLN A 196 -22.32 -6.37 4.72
C GLN A 196 -23.53 -6.27 5.67
N GLN A 197 -23.31 -6.50 6.97
CA GLN A 197 -24.36 -6.41 8.00
C GLN A 197 -24.92 -5.00 8.14
N ALA A 198 -24.10 -3.98 7.97
CA ALA A 198 -24.53 -2.56 8.00
C ALA A 198 -25.17 -2.08 6.69
N GLY A 199 -25.16 -2.88 5.61
CA GLY A 199 -25.62 -2.45 4.28
C GLY A 199 -24.73 -1.38 3.64
N GLN A 200 -23.46 -1.31 4.04
CA GLN A 200 -22.47 -0.35 3.55
C GLN A 200 -21.51 -0.95 2.51
N LEU A 201 -21.57 -2.27 2.23
CA LEU A 201 -20.85 -2.88 1.11
C LEU A 201 -21.63 -2.72 -0.19
N ASN A 202 -20.98 -2.14 -1.20
CA ASN A 202 -21.46 -2.05 -2.58
C ASN A 202 -20.63 -3.00 -3.46
N ALA A 203 -21.16 -4.19 -3.71
CA ALA A 203 -20.59 -5.14 -4.66
C ALA A 203 -20.98 -4.72 -6.08
N PHE A 204 -20.08 -4.06 -6.81
CA PHE A 204 -20.39 -3.46 -8.10
C PHE A 204 -20.01 -4.35 -9.30
N THR A 205 -20.69 -4.11 -10.41
CA THR A 205 -20.27 -4.52 -11.76
C THR A 205 -19.81 -3.28 -12.54
N LYS A 206 -19.17 -3.49 -13.69
CA LYS A 206 -18.75 -2.37 -14.56
C LYS A 206 -19.87 -1.37 -14.86
N THR A 207 -21.09 -1.87 -15.01
CA THR A 207 -22.27 -1.04 -15.36
C THR A 207 -22.97 -0.41 -14.17
N SER A 208 -22.76 -0.93 -12.95
CA SER A 208 -23.38 -0.42 -11.74
C SER A 208 -22.45 0.43 -10.87
N PHE A 209 -21.17 0.56 -11.23
CA PHE A 209 -20.24 1.42 -10.52
C PHE A 209 -20.57 2.89 -10.75
N HIS A 210 -20.80 3.61 -9.66
CA HIS A 210 -21.02 5.05 -9.72
C HIS A 210 -20.49 5.71 -8.44
N VAL A 211 -19.35 6.42 -8.59
CA VAL A 211 -18.78 7.29 -7.57
C VAL A 211 -18.42 8.62 -8.24
N PRO A 212 -18.89 9.77 -7.73
CA PRO A 212 -18.63 11.06 -8.35
C PRO A 212 -17.14 11.32 -8.55
N ASN A 213 -16.77 11.86 -9.73
CA ASN A 213 -15.39 12.19 -10.12
C ASN A 213 -14.43 10.99 -10.19
N VAL A 214 -14.93 9.75 -10.12
CA VAL A 214 -14.13 8.53 -10.23
C VAL A 214 -14.55 7.73 -11.45
N GLN A 215 -13.61 7.46 -12.34
CA GLN A 215 -13.78 6.54 -13.46
C GLN A 215 -13.23 5.16 -13.07
N LEU A 216 -14.05 4.12 -13.18
CA LEU A 216 -13.62 2.74 -13.05
C LEU A 216 -12.82 2.33 -14.29
N ILE A 217 -11.63 1.79 -14.07
CA ILE A 217 -10.84 1.09 -15.08
C ILE A 217 -10.75 -0.37 -14.67
N THR A 218 -11.38 -1.27 -15.43
CA THR A 218 -11.28 -2.71 -15.18
C THR A 218 -9.87 -3.19 -15.53
N THR A 219 -9.17 -3.72 -14.53
CA THR A 219 -7.77 -4.18 -14.65
C THR A 219 -7.63 -5.64 -14.23
N GLN A 220 -8.57 -6.46 -14.69
CA GLN A 220 -8.67 -7.90 -14.41
C GLN A 220 -7.41 -8.66 -14.81
N GLY A 221 -7.08 -9.70 -14.06
CA GLY A 221 -5.93 -10.59 -14.31
C GLY A 221 -5.19 -10.97 -13.04
N HIS A 222 -4.89 -10.01 -12.17
CA HIS A 222 -4.40 -10.30 -10.83
C HIS A 222 -5.48 -11.00 -9.99
N THR A 223 -6.69 -10.42 -9.96
CA THR A 223 -7.93 -11.12 -9.62
C THR A 223 -8.97 -10.90 -10.73
N ASP A 224 -10.06 -11.66 -10.72
CA ASP A 224 -11.16 -11.51 -11.69
C ASP A 224 -11.92 -10.20 -11.50
N GLY A 225 -11.90 -9.64 -10.29
CA GLY A 225 -12.53 -8.37 -9.96
C GLY A 225 -11.57 -7.19 -9.92
N HIS A 226 -10.27 -7.39 -10.16
CA HIS A 226 -9.29 -6.32 -10.00
C HIS A 226 -9.65 -5.07 -10.81
N SER A 227 -9.61 -3.94 -10.14
CA SER A 227 -10.07 -2.64 -10.63
C SER A 227 -9.09 -1.54 -10.23
N SER A 228 -8.82 -0.62 -11.14
CA SER A 228 -8.10 0.61 -10.83
C SER A 228 -9.06 1.80 -10.88
N TYR A 229 -8.78 2.86 -10.13
CA TYR A 229 -9.67 3.99 -9.98
C TYR A 229 -9.00 5.28 -10.42
N LEU A 230 -9.52 5.89 -11.50
CA LEU A 230 -9.01 7.15 -12.04
C LEU A 230 -9.86 8.31 -11.51
N VAL A 231 -9.26 9.13 -10.63
CA VAL A 231 -9.92 10.28 -10.00
C VAL A 231 -9.58 11.55 -10.78
N ASP A 232 -10.61 12.34 -11.11
CA ASP A 232 -10.45 13.57 -11.86
C ASP A 232 -10.07 14.73 -10.94
N GLY A 233 -8.85 15.26 -11.10
CA GLY A 233 -8.33 16.43 -10.39
C GLY A 233 -8.55 17.75 -11.12
N GLN A 234 -9.37 17.76 -12.17
CA GLN A 234 -9.60 18.91 -13.06
C GLN A 234 -8.33 19.36 -13.85
N ASN A 235 -8.48 20.28 -14.77
CA ASN A 235 -7.37 20.86 -15.55
C ASN A 235 -6.44 19.80 -16.18
N ARG A 236 -6.99 18.65 -16.62
CA ARG A 236 -6.28 17.50 -17.16
C ARG A 236 -5.39 16.76 -16.13
N GLN A 237 -5.44 17.13 -14.87
CA GLN A 237 -4.74 16.42 -13.81
C GLN A 237 -5.60 15.25 -13.34
N LYS A 238 -5.08 14.03 -13.38
CA LYS A 238 -5.79 12.83 -12.93
C LYS A 238 -4.88 11.96 -12.08
N PHE A 239 -5.46 11.32 -11.07
CA PHE A 239 -4.77 10.36 -10.22
C PHE A 239 -5.36 8.97 -10.42
N LEU A 240 -4.52 7.98 -10.72
CA LEU A 240 -4.88 6.58 -10.84
C LEU A 240 -4.38 5.80 -9.65
N GLY A 241 -5.29 5.31 -8.80
CA GLY A 241 -5.00 4.25 -7.84
C GLY A 241 -4.89 2.93 -8.59
N LEU A 242 -3.66 2.42 -8.71
CA LEU A 242 -3.30 1.37 -9.65
C LEU A 242 -3.66 -0.03 -9.15
N GLY A 243 -3.62 -0.26 -7.82
CA GLY A 243 -3.68 -1.60 -7.22
C GLY A 243 -2.48 -2.46 -7.65
N ASP A 244 -2.73 -3.74 -7.86
CA ASP A 244 -1.73 -4.80 -8.08
C ASP A 244 -1.41 -5.07 -9.56
N VAL A 245 -1.40 -4.02 -10.35
CA VAL A 245 -0.85 -4.09 -11.71
C VAL A 245 0.67 -4.27 -11.68
N VAL A 246 1.36 -3.84 -10.60
CA VAL A 246 2.82 -3.93 -10.40
C VAL A 246 3.15 -4.37 -8.98
N HIS A 247 4.05 -5.38 -8.85
CA HIS A 247 4.62 -5.83 -7.58
C HIS A 247 6.15 -5.65 -7.53
N TYR A 248 6.83 -5.94 -8.61
CA TYR A 248 8.28 -5.84 -8.72
C TYR A 248 8.67 -4.69 -9.64
N ALA A 249 8.61 -3.46 -9.14
CA ALA A 249 8.80 -2.23 -9.93
C ALA A 249 10.08 -2.24 -10.77
N ALA A 250 11.22 -2.63 -10.17
CA ALA A 250 12.51 -2.70 -10.86
C ALA A 250 12.52 -3.61 -12.09
N VAL A 251 11.58 -4.56 -12.17
CA VAL A 251 11.46 -5.53 -13.27
C VAL A 251 10.26 -5.22 -14.16
N GLN A 252 9.07 -5.05 -13.58
CA GLN A 252 7.84 -5.00 -14.37
C GLN A 252 7.64 -3.69 -15.13
N PHE A 253 8.31 -2.59 -14.74
CA PHE A 253 8.33 -1.40 -15.61
C PHE A 253 9.13 -1.64 -16.88
N PRO A 254 10.42 -2.00 -16.85
CA PRO A 254 11.16 -2.23 -18.10
C PRO A 254 10.73 -3.52 -18.84
N TYR A 255 10.17 -4.50 -18.16
CA TYR A 255 9.71 -5.78 -18.72
C TYR A 255 8.27 -6.08 -18.29
N PRO A 256 7.27 -5.39 -18.87
CA PRO A 256 5.87 -5.52 -18.47
C PRO A 256 5.26 -6.90 -18.76
N GLU A 257 5.96 -7.76 -19.52
CA GLU A 257 5.62 -9.17 -19.74
C GLU A 257 6.00 -10.08 -18.56
N ALA A 258 6.79 -9.61 -17.60
CA ALA A 258 7.06 -10.38 -16.39
C ALA A 258 5.79 -10.43 -15.52
N SER A 259 5.29 -11.64 -15.22
CA SER A 259 4.08 -11.86 -14.43
C SER A 259 4.39 -12.18 -12.98
N TYR A 260 3.37 -12.14 -12.14
CA TYR A 260 3.41 -12.48 -10.74
C TYR A 260 2.66 -13.80 -10.52
N LYS A 261 3.25 -14.74 -9.80
CA LYS A 261 2.70 -16.08 -9.59
C LYS A 261 1.29 -16.10 -9.00
N PRO A 262 0.93 -15.20 -8.07
CA PRO A 262 -0.44 -15.06 -7.57
C PRO A 262 -1.45 -14.50 -8.58
N ASP A 263 -1.04 -14.03 -9.78
CA ASP A 263 -2.01 -13.59 -10.79
C ASP A 263 -2.94 -14.74 -11.17
N THR A 264 -4.25 -14.53 -11.03
CA THR A 264 -5.28 -15.51 -11.39
C THR A 264 -5.23 -15.86 -12.91
N ASP A 265 -5.01 -14.84 -13.74
CA ASP A 265 -4.75 -14.95 -15.18
C ASP A 265 -3.56 -14.07 -15.57
N SER A 266 -2.37 -14.66 -15.58
CA SER A 266 -1.14 -13.96 -15.96
C SER A 266 -1.19 -13.34 -17.36
N ARG A 267 -1.90 -13.94 -18.32
CA ARG A 267 -2.02 -13.38 -19.69
C ARG A 267 -2.79 -12.08 -19.65
N SER A 268 -3.92 -12.07 -18.98
CA SER A 268 -4.74 -10.86 -18.80
C SER A 268 -4.01 -9.81 -17.98
N ALA A 269 -3.34 -10.18 -16.88
CA ALA A 269 -2.54 -9.26 -16.06
C ALA A 269 -1.43 -8.56 -16.87
N ILE A 270 -0.71 -9.30 -17.73
CA ILE A 270 0.31 -8.75 -18.63
C ILE A 270 -0.32 -7.79 -19.66
N ALA A 271 -1.43 -8.18 -20.29
CA ALA A 271 -2.10 -7.35 -21.29
C ALA A 271 -2.61 -6.04 -20.66
N VAL A 272 -3.23 -6.12 -19.51
CA VAL A 272 -3.69 -4.97 -18.71
C VAL A 272 -2.52 -4.08 -18.34
N ARG A 273 -1.44 -4.61 -17.79
CA ARG A 273 -0.24 -3.84 -17.40
C ARG A 273 0.30 -3.03 -18.57
N LYS A 274 0.49 -3.68 -19.73
CA LYS A 274 0.96 -3.01 -20.94
C LYS A 274 0.01 -1.90 -21.40
N HIS A 275 -1.28 -2.16 -21.37
CA HIS A 275 -2.29 -1.17 -21.75
C HIS A 275 -2.30 0.03 -20.79
N ILE A 276 -2.32 -0.21 -19.49
CA ILE A 276 -2.35 0.84 -18.48
C ILE A 276 -1.07 1.68 -18.50
N PHE A 277 0.10 1.04 -18.68
CA PHE A 277 1.35 1.79 -18.79
C PHE A 277 1.34 2.74 -19.98
N GLU A 278 0.85 2.28 -21.13
CA GLU A 278 0.74 3.14 -22.33
C GLU A 278 -0.25 4.28 -22.11
N GLN A 279 -1.43 4.02 -21.53
CA GLN A 279 -2.41 5.05 -21.23
C GLN A 279 -1.88 6.08 -20.23
N ALA A 280 -1.27 5.61 -19.14
CA ALA A 280 -0.70 6.48 -18.12
C ALA A 280 0.43 7.38 -18.68
N TYR A 281 1.28 6.83 -19.54
CA TYR A 281 2.33 7.58 -20.24
C TYR A 281 1.75 8.63 -21.18
N GLN A 282 0.82 8.26 -22.06
CA GLN A 282 0.24 9.16 -23.07
C GLN A 282 -0.56 10.30 -22.42
N HIS A 283 -1.30 10.00 -21.36
CA HIS A 283 -2.14 10.97 -20.67
C HIS A 283 -1.46 11.66 -19.49
N GLN A 284 -0.21 11.29 -19.18
CA GLN A 284 0.58 11.85 -18.07
C GLN A 284 -0.14 11.76 -16.72
N TRP A 285 -0.84 10.64 -16.48
CA TRP A 285 -1.54 10.43 -15.22
C TRP A 285 -0.56 10.34 -14.05
N TRP A 286 -0.96 10.90 -12.93
CA TRP A 286 -0.37 10.58 -11.65
C TRP A 286 -0.80 9.17 -11.24
N ILE A 287 0.13 8.40 -10.73
CA ILE A 287 -0.09 7.01 -10.33
C ILE A 287 0.14 6.88 -8.83
N GLY A 288 -0.75 6.16 -8.14
CA GLY A 288 -0.52 5.59 -6.83
C GLY A 288 -0.42 4.08 -6.96
N ALA A 289 0.75 3.51 -6.71
CA ALA A 289 1.02 2.08 -6.88
C ALA A 289 1.32 1.44 -5.52
N ALA A 290 0.50 0.47 -5.12
CA ALA A 290 0.48 -0.10 -3.77
C ALA A 290 1.81 -0.74 -3.36
N HIS A 291 2.53 -1.38 -4.29
CA HIS A 291 3.76 -2.13 -4.05
C HIS A 291 5.02 -1.51 -4.66
N VAL A 292 4.98 -0.21 -4.93
CA VAL A 292 6.17 0.57 -5.32
C VAL A 292 6.70 1.31 -4.09
N ALA A 293 8.03 1.44 -4.01
CA ALA A 293 8.71 2.10 -2.89
C ALA A 293 7.99 3.39 -2.46
N PHE A 294 7.72 3.52 -1.16
CA PHE A 294 7.00 4.65 -0.59
C PHE A 294 7.61 6.00 -1.04
N PRO A 295 6.81 6.99 -1.42
CA PRO A 295 5.35 7.07 -1.26
C PRO A 295 4.54 6.36 -2.37
N GLY A 296 5.14 5.68 -3.32
CA GLY A 296 4.45 5.01 -4.41
C GLY A 296 3.65 5.95 -5.32
N ILE A 297 3.87 7.28 -5.22
CA ILE A 297 3.24 8.30 -6.09
C ILE A 297 4.25 8.76 -7.14
N GLY A 298 3.84 8.81 -8.39
CA GLY A 298 4.70 9.25 -9.49
C GLY A 298 4.05 9.16 -10.85
N HIS A 299 4.88 9.04 -11.87
CA HIS A 299 4.47 8.90 -13.27
C HIS A 299 5.11 7.68 -13.91
N ILE A 300 4.49 7.18 -14.96
CA ILE A 300 5.10 6.19 -15.85
C ILE A 300 5.75 6.95 -17.01
N GLY A 301 7.07 6.86 -17.12
CA GLY A 301 7.84 7.36 -18.24
C GLY A 301 8.18 6.26 -19.24
N LYS A 302 8.79 6.64 -20.36
CA LYS A 302 9.24 5.71 -21.41
C LYS A 302 10.67 6.06 -21.84
N ASN A 303 11.50 5.05 -22.01
CA ASN A 303 12.87 5.19 -22.51
C ASN A 303 13.18 4.12 -23.56
N ALA A 304 14.44 4.04 -24.02
CA ALA A 304 14.85 3.06 -25.03
C ALA A 304 14.72 1.58 -24.59
N HIS A 305 14.55 1.33 -23.30
CA HIS A 305 14.47 -0.01 -22.72
C HIS A 305 13.05 -0.42 -22.31
N GLY A 306 12.04 0.44 -22.48
CA GLY A 306 10.66 0.20 -22.10
C GLY A 306 10.11 1.31 -21.21
N TYR A 307 9.27 0.94 -20.25
CA TYR A 307 8.74 1.89 -19.28
C TYR A 307 9.69 2.07 -18.09
N GLN A 308 9.51 3.16 -17.38
CA GLN A 308 10.25 3.47 -16.15
C GLN A 308 9.33 4.17 -15.15
N TRP A 309 9.60 3.95 -13.87
CA TRP A 309 8.97 4.70 -12.79
C TRP A 309 9.68 6.05 -12.61
N ILE A 310 8.91 7.12 -12.52
CA ILE A 310 9.37 8.48 -12.23
C ILE A 310 8.68 8.89 -10.93
N PRO A 311 9.36 8.82 -9.76
CA PRO A 311 8.74 9.16 -8.48
C PRO A 311 8.39 10.64 -8.39
N ALA A 312 7.36 10.95 -7.62
CA ALA A 312 7.01 12.31 -7.26
C ALA A 312 8.17 13.00 -6.55
N GLN A 313 8.37 14.27 -6.85
CA GLN A 313 9.36 15.10 -6.15
C GLN A 313 8.70 15.76 -4.95
N TYR A 314 9.36 15.72 -3.79
CA TYR A 314 8.90 16.45 -2.62
C TYR A 314 8.81 17.95 -2.93
N ARG A 315 7.67 18.55 -2.60
CA ARG A 315 7.45 19.99 -2.64
C ARG A 315 6.76 20.40 -1.33
N PRO A 316 7.27 21.40 -0.60
CA PRO A 316 6.56 21.91 0.56
C PRO A 316 5.20 22.49 0.13
N GLU A 317 4.19 22.40 0.99
CA GLU A 317 2.92 23.13 0.77
C GLU A 317 3.22 24.62 0.61
N GLN A 318 2.61 25.22 -0.42
CA GLN A 318 2.66 26.67 -0.62
C GLN A 318 1.48 27.33 0.04
#